data_7b387dd3bc7d1ac4b310ea04c913b9e4
#
_entry.id   7b387dd3bc7d1ac4b310ea04c913b9e4
#
_cell.length_a   1.000
_cell.length_b   1.000
_cell.length_c   1.000
_cell.angle_alpha   90.00
_cell.angle_beta   90.00
_cell.angle_gamma   90.00
#
_symmetry.space_group_name_H-M   'P 1'
#
loop_
_entity.id
_entity.type
_entity.pdbx_description
1 polymer ?
#
loop_
_entity_poly.entity_id
_entity_poly.type
_entity_poly.pdbx_seq_one_letter_code
_entity_poly.pdbx_strand_id
1 'polypeptide(L)'
;MTAGMLLYRERRILYPVAFRAIPEHMFGKARNAARSTESYNFSTLTGSLGTKELEAIFKTLPVDISFIGSDDRVKFYSDPPHRIFPRAPAVVGRLVQNCHPPKSVAVVEEILRSFKNGERDSAEFWLQSKGAFIHIQYFALRDAEGAYLGTMEVSQDASHIRSLDGEKRLL
;
A
#
# COMPACT_ATOMS: atom_id res chain seq x y z
N MET A 1 36.73 -27.09 11.23
CA MET A 1 35.26 -26.98 11.33
C MET A 1 34.86 -25.63 10.76
N THR A 2 34.48 -25.61 9.50
CA THR A 2 34.16 -24.39 8.72
C THR A 2 32.64 -24.23 8.70
N ALA A 3 32.17 -23.15 9.33
CA ALA A 3 30.76 -22.79 9.33
C ALA A 3 30.37 -22.28 7.93
N GLY A 4 29.50 -23.02 7.26
CA GLY A 4 28.94 -22.64 5.99
C GLY A 4 27.90 -21.53 6.16
N MET A 5 28.17 -20.38 5.56
CA MET A 5 27.28 -19.23 5.46
C MET A 5 26.28 -19.53 4.34
N LEU A 6 25.02 -19.79 4.71
CA LEU A 6 23.92 -19.94 3.74
C LEU A 6 23.56 -18.54 3.24
N LEU A 7 23.96 -18.24 2.00
CA LEU A 7 23.48 -17.06 1.28
C LEU A 7 22.05 -17.35 0.81
N TYR A 8 21.06 -16.71 1.47
CA TYR A 8 19.68 -16.68 0.99
C TYR A 8 19.62 -15.72 -0.21
N ARG A 9 19.63 -16.29 -1.40
CA ARG A 9 19.50 -15.55 -2.66
C ARG A 9 18.01 -15.29 -2.89
N GLU A 10 17.54 -14.10 -2.57
CA GLU A 10 16.19 -13.66 -2.89
C GLU A 10 15.95 -13.76 -4.40
N ARG A 11 15.01 -14.63 -4.79
CA ARG A 11 14.52 -14.70 -6.16
C ARG A 11 13.57 -13.51 -6.35
N ARG A 12 14.00 -12.47 -7.05
CA ARG A 12 13.11 -11.43 -7.58
C ARG A 12 12.18 -12.09 -8.60
N ILE A 13 10.92 -12.26 -8.24
CA ILE A 13 9.88 -12.70 -9.17
C ILE A 13 9.42 -11.44 -9.91
N LEU A 14 9.91 -11.24 -11.13
CA LEU A 14 9.47 -10.17 -12.02
C LEU A 14 8.19 -10.63 -12.72
N TYR A 15 7.06 -9.98 -12.40
CA TYR A 15 5.81 -10.15 -13.14
C TYR A 15 5.68 -8.99 -14.15
N PRO A 16 5.61 -9.25 -15.45
CA PRO A 16 5.34 -8.21 -16.43
C PRO A 16 3.88 -7.76 -16.31
N VAL A 17 3.67 -6.53 -15.86
CA VAL A 17 2.37 -5.88 -15.83
C VAL A 17 2.24 -5.00 -17.06
N ALA A 18 1.41 -5.38 -18.01
CA ALA A 18 1.12 -4.53 -19.16
C ALA A 18 0.12 -3.44 -18.76
N PHE A 19 0.62 -2.24 -18.43
CA PHE A 19 -0.22 -1.05 -18.28
C PHE A 19 -0.48 -0.42 -19.65
N ARG A 20 -1.76 -0.30 -20.01
CA ARG A 20 -2.14 0.61 -21.09
C ARG A 20 -2.12 2.03 -20.48
N ALA A 21 -1.19 2.87 -20.93
CA ALA A 21 -1.02 4.23 -20.45
C ALA A 21 -2.34 5.03 -20.55
N ILE A 22 -2.77 5.61 -19.44
CA ILE A 22 -3.87 6.58 -19.40
C ILE A 22 -3.25 7.93 -19.78
N PRO A 23 -3.78 8.66 -20.80
CA PRO A 23 -3.25 9.95 -21.19
C PRO A 23 -3.37 10.98 -20.06
N GLU A 24 -2.30 11.72 -19.78
CA GLU A 24 -2.20 12.70 -18.67
C GLU A 24 -3.24 13.83 -18.68
N HIS A 25 -3.89 14.10 -19.83
CA HIS A 25 -4.90 15.17 -19.94
C HIS A 25 -6.26 14.86 -19.29
N MET A 26 -6.46 13.65 -18.74
CA MET A 26 -7.71 13.28 -18.04
C MET A 26 -7.82 13.78 -16.60
N PHE A 27 -6.79 14.38 -16.02
CA PHE A 27 -6.83 14.85 -14.62
C PHE A 27 -7.34 16.29 -14.43
N GLY A 28 -7.84 16.93 -15.48
CA GLY A 28 -8.40 18.28 -15.43
C GLY A 28 -9.92 18.31 -15.22
N LYS A 29 -10.36 18.81 -14.05
CA LYS A 29 -11.74 19.15 -13.68
C LYS A 29 -12.67 18.00 -13.27
N ALA A 30 -12.48 17.48 -12.06
CA ALA A 30 -13.54 16.76 -11.35
C ALA A 30 -14.53 17.76 -10.70
N ARG A 31 -15.52 18.21 -11.47
CA ARG A 31 -16.81 18.71 -10.96
C ARG A 31 -17.88 17.83 -11.55
N ASN A 32 -18.61 17.10 -10.67
CA ASN A 32 -19.92 16.46 -10.93
C ASN A 32 -20.11 15.83 -12.32
N ALA A 33 -19.28 14.85 -12.70
CA ALA A 33 -19.63 13.93 -13.74
C ALA A 33 -20.21 12.67 -13.06
N ALA A 34 -21.41 12.29 -13.46
CA ALA A 34 -21.96 10.98 -13.16
C ALA A 34 -20.85 9.94 -13.42
N ARG A 35 -20.57 9.07 -12.43
CA ARG A 35 -19.61 7.98 -12.57
C ARG A 35 -19.95 7.24 -13.85
N SER A 36 -19.14 7.41 -14.88
CA SER A 36 -19.23 6.61 -16.10
C SER A 36 -19.05 5.15 -15.67
N THR A 37 -19.96 4.29 -16.08
CA THR A 37 -19.94 2.84 -15.83
C THR A 37 -18.90 2.13 -16.69
N GLU A 38 -17.78 2.77 -17.03
CA GLU A 38 -16.67 2.11 -17.71
C GLU A 38 -16.05 1.10 -16.72
N SER A 39 -16.29 -0.17 -16.99
CA SER A 39 -15.67 -1.27 -16.26
C SER A 39 -14.22 -1.38 -16.72
N TYR A 40 -13.29 -0.82 -15.93
CA TYR A 40 -11.86 -1.10 -16.10
C TYR A 40 -11.57 -2.52 -15.63
N ASN A 41 -10.96 -3.32 -16.48
CA ASN A 41 -10.46 -4.65 -16.11
C ASN A 41 -8.97 -4.56 -15.82
N PHE A 42 -8.59 -5.01 -14.62
CA PHE A 42 -7.21 -5.27 -14.26
C PHE A 42 -6.87 -6.69 -14.73
N SER A 43 -5.92 -6.82 -15.66
CA SER A 43 -5.48 -8.11 -16.21
C SER A 43 -4.00 -8.32 -16.00
N THR A 44 -3.64 -9.51 -15.55
CA THR A 44 -2.26 -9.98 -15.38
C THR A 44 -2.12 -11.39 -15.95
N LEU A 45 -0.92 -11.97 -15.92
CA LEU A 45 -0.69 -13.37 -16.26
C LEU A 45 -1.41 -14.35 -15.32
N THR A 46 -1.81 -13.90 -14.12
CA THR A 46 -2.47 -14.73 -13.10
C THR A 46 -3.99 -14.59 -13.12
N GLY A 47 -4.55 -13.75 -13.97
CA GLY A 47 -5.99 -13.56 -14.09
C GLY A 47 -6.41 -12.12 -14.27
N SER A 48 -7.72 -11.88 -14.23
CA SER A 48 -8.30 -10.54 -14.37
C SER A 48 -9.36 -10.28 -13.31
N LEU A 49 -9.49 -9.00 -12.92
CA LEU A 49 -10.48 -8.50 -11.96
C LEU A 49 -11.17 -7.26 -12.54
N GLY A 50 -12.48 -7.18 -12.39
CA GLY A 50 -13.21 -5.96 -12.67
C GLY A 50 -13.11 -4.96 -11.51
N THR A 51 -13.49 -3.70 -11.76
CA THR A 51 -13.44 -2.63 -10.74
C THR A 51 -14.23 -2.99 -9.48
N LYS A 52 -15.43 -3.61 -9.64
CA LYS A 52 -16.26 -4.01 -8.49
C LYS A 52 -15.61 -5.08 -7.63
N GLU A 53 -14.89 -6.02 -8.24
CA GLU A 53 -14.15 -7.07 -7.53
C GLU A 53 -12.97 -6.48 -6.77
N LEU A 54 -12.22 -5.57 -7.39
CA LEU A 54 -11.15 -4.84 -6.72
C LEU A 54 -11.66 -4.01 -5.53
N GLU A 55 -12.77 -3.27 -5.71
CA GLU A 55 -13.40 -2.52 -4.61
C GLU A 55 -13.82 -3.45 -3.46
N ALA A 56 -14.43 -4.61 -3.78
CA ALA A 56 -14.84 -5.60 -2.78
C ALA A 56 -13.63 -6.17 -2.04
N ILE A 57 -12.54 -6.52 -2.74
CA ILE A 57 -11.31 -7.01 -2.14
C ILE A 57 -10.77 -5.97 -1.14
N PHE A 58 -10.58 -4.71 -1.57
CA PHE A 58 -10.06 -3.66 -0.69
C PHE A 58 -10.95 -3.35 0.52
N LYS A 59 -12.26 -3.52 0.40
CA LYS A 59 -13.20 -3.37 1.53
C LYS A 59 -13.21 -4.56 2.48
N THR A 60 -12.85 -5.75 2.00
CA THR A 60 -12.92 -6.99 2.79
C THR A 60 -11.60 -7.32 3.49
N LEU A 61 -10.47 -6.87 2.95
CA LEU A 61 -9.16 -7.11 3.55
C LEU A 61 -9.12 -6.56 5.00
N PRO A 62 -8.61 -7.33 5.96
CA PRO A 62 -8.52 -6.92 7.37
C PRO A 62 -7.34 -5.98 7.62
N VAL A 63 -7.04 -5.11 6.66
CA VAL A 63 -5.94 -4.15 6.70
C VAL A 63 -6.37 -2.83 6.05
N ASP A 64 -5.83 -1.73 6.55
CA ASP A 64 -5.90 -0.45 5.86
C ASP A 64 -4.77 -0.36 4.85
N ILE A 65 -5.08 0.04 3.63
CA ILE A 65 -4.08 0.28 2.59
C ILE A 65 -4.14 1.75 2.19
N SER A 66 -2.98 2.37 2.02
CA SER A 66 -2.85 3.68 1.37
C SER A 66 -1.75 3.60 0.31
N PHE A 67 -1.96 4.27 -0.82
CA PHE A 67 -0.96 4.39 -1.87
C PHE A 67 -0.59 5.85 -2.09
N ILE A 68 0.70 6.14 -1.96
CA ILE A 68 1.32 7.44 -2.16
C ILE A 68 2.12 7.34 -3.47
N GLY A 69 1.86 8.23 -4.41
CA GLY A 69 2.57 8.27 -5.68
C GLY A 69 4.03 8.72 -5.54
N SER A 70 4.81 8.58 -6.61
CA SER A 70 6.20 9.04 -6.67
C SER A 70 6.36 10.56 -6.45
N ASP A 71 5.25 11.31 -6.58
CA ASP A 71 5.11 12.73 -6.30
C ASP A 71 4.76 13.06 -4.83
N ASP A 72 4.83 12.08 -3.93
CA ASP A 72 4.49 12.17 -2.51
C ASP A 72 3.02 12.53 -2.22
N ARG A 73 2.15 12.39 -3.19
CA ARG A 73 0.71 12.65 -3.00
C ARG A 73 -0.05 11.36 -2.77
N VAL A 74 -1.01 11.43 -1.86
CA VAL A 74 -1.95 10.33 -1.64
C VAL A 74 -2.78 10.14 -2.91
N LYS A 75 -2.68 8.96 -3.54
CA LYS A 75 -3.44 8.60 -4.75
C LYS A 75 -4.63 7.70 -4.45
N PHE A 76 -4.52 6.87 -3.42
CA PHE A 76 -5.55 5.90 -3.06
C PHE A 76 -5.49 5.58 -1.57
N TYR A 77 -6.63 5.25 -0.99
CA TYR A 77 -6.74 4.54 0.28
C TYR A 77 -7.92 3.57 0.23
N SER A 78 -7.78 2.40 0.87
CA SER A 78 -8.89 1.49 1.11
C SER A 78 -9.81 2.07 2.18
N ASP A 79 -11.08 1.73 2.13
CA ASP A 79 -12.07 2.22 3.11
C ASP A 79 -12.88 1.05 3.69
N PRO A 80 -12.22 0.13 4.44
CA PRO A 80 -12.91 -0.94 5.12
C PRO A 80 -13.77 -0.37 6.27
N PRO A 81 -14.84 -1.10 6.71
CA PRO A 81 -15.77 -0.62 7.75
C PRO A 81 -15.11 -0.25 9.08
N HIS A 82 -13.98 -0.86 9.39
CA HIS A 82 -13.25 -0.70 10.66
C HIS A 82 -11.85 -0.11 10.46
N ARG A 83 -11.77 0.94 9.62
CA ARG A 83 -10.50 1.60 9.34
C ARG A 83 -9.83 2.11 10.63
N ILE A 84 -8.55 1.77 10.82
CA ILE A 84 -7.75 2.11 12.01
C ILE A 84 -7.50 3.62 12.06
N PHE A 85 -7.03 4.19 10.95
CA PHE A 85 -6.76 5.62 10.79
C PHE A 85 -7.81 6.25 9.87
N PRO A 86 -8.85 6.92 10.41
CA PRO A 86 -9.90 7.52 9.58
C PRO A 86 -9.32 8.49 8.53
N ARG A 87 -9.85 8.42 7.32
CA ARG A 87 -9.47 9.29 6.20
C ARG A 87 -10.71 9.97 5.64
N ALA A 88 -10.61 11.24 5.33
CA ALA A 88 -11.64 11.95 4.58
C ALA A 88 -11.30 11.91 3.07
N PRO A 89 -12.28 11.95 2.16
CA PRO A 89 -12.02 11.98 0.71
C PRO A 89 -11.06 13.09 0.26
N ALA A 90 -11.06 14.22 0.97
CA ALA A 90 -10.16 15.36 0.72
C ALA A 90 -8.66 15.07 0.95
N VAL A 91 -8.31 13.87 1.45
CA VAL A 91 -6.90 13.46 1.59
C VAL A 91 -6.28 13.10 0.24
N VAL A 92 -7.08 12.67 -0.73
CA VAL A 92 -6.59 12.32 -2.08
C VAL A 92 -6.04 13.57 -2.77
N GLY A 93 -4.83 13.45 -3.31
CA GLY A 93 -4.07 14.55 -3.92
C GLY A 93 -3.26 15.41 -2.93
N ARG A 94 -3.44 15.23 -1.60
CA ARG A 94 -2.66 15.92 -0.59
C ARG A 94 -1.25 15.35 -0.49
N LEU A 95 -0.26 16.21 -0.24
CA LEU A 95 1.09 15.77 0.12
C LEU A 95 1.02 14.95 1.42
N VAL A 96 1.70 13.82 1.44
CA VAL A 96 1.66 12.87 2.58
C VAL A 96 2.19 13.49 3.87
N GLN A 97 3.15 14.40 3.79
CA GLN A 97 3.68 15.16 4.93
C GLN A 97 2.56 15.91 5.66
N ASN A 98 1.57 16.44 4.93
CA ASN A 98 0.43 17.15 5.48
C ASN A 98 -0.66 16.21 6.06
N CYS A 99 -0.45 14.91 5.99
CA CYS A 99 -1.32 13.89 6.57
C CYS A 99 -0.81 13.35 7.92
N HIS A 100 0.36 13.80 8.36
CA HIS A 100 1.04 13.31 9.56
C HIS A 100 1.19 14.41 10.61
N PRO A 101 1.19 14.06 11.91
CA PRO A 101 1.54 15.01 12.96
C PRO A 101 2.99 15.51 12.77
N PRO A 102 3.31 16.76 13.13
CA PRO A 102 4.64 17.35 12.92
C PRO A 102 5.79 16.47 13.43
N LYS A 103 5.60 15.77 14.56
CA LYS A 103 6.61 14.89 15.16
C LYS A 103 6.98 13.66 14.32
N SER A 104 6.13 13.27 13.35
CA SER A 104 6.37 12.08 12.50
C SER A 104 6.77 12.45 11.06
N VAL A 105 6.68 13.72 10.67
CA VAL A 105 6.98 14.15 9.30
C VAL A 105 8.39 13.79 8.90
N ALA A 106 9.40 14.09 9.72
CA ALA A 106 10.79 13.79 9.40
C ALA A 106 11.05 12.28 9.16
N VAL A 107 10.39 11.41 9.94
CA VAL A 107 10.50 9.95 9.74
C VAL A 107 9.85 9.51 8.44
N VAL A 108 8.69 10.07 8.10
CA VAL A 108 7.99 9.78 6.84
C VAL A 108 8.83 10.23 5.65
N GLU A 109 9.38 11.42 5.69
CA GLU A 109 10.26 11.96 4.63
C GLU A 109 11.51 11.09 4.44
N GLU A 110 12.12 10.63 5.52
CA GLU A 110 13.27 9.75 5.45
C GLU A 110 12.91 8.38 4.83
N ILE A 111 11.74 7.81 5.16
CA ILE A 111 11.25 6.58 4.51
C ILE A 111 11.09 6.81 3.01
N LEU A 112 10.39 7.86 2.60
CA LEU A 112 10.15 8.17 1.18
C LEU A 112 11.47 8.40 0.43
N ARG A 113 12.38 9.18 1.02
CA ARG A 113 13.70 9.44 0.46
C ARG A 113 14.47 8.15 0.22
N SER A 114 14.57 7.29 1.24
CA SER A 114 15.32 6.04 1.15
C SER A 114 14.71 5.07 0.12
N PHE A 115 13.38 5.06 -0.03
CA PHE A 115 12.71 4.26 -1.06
C PHE A 115 12.97 4.78 -2.46
N LYS A 116 12.90 6.12 -2.66
CA LYS A 116 13.20 6.76 -3.95
C LYS A 116 14.64 6.50 -4.40
N ASN A 117 15.58 6.52 -3.45
CA ASN A 117 17.00 6.29 -3.73
C ASN A 117 17.36 4.79 -3.86
N GLY A 118 16.43 3.87 -3.61
CA GLY A 118 16.72 2.44 -3.66
C GLY A 118 17.58 1.93 -2.50
N GLU A 119 17.67 2.69 -1.41
CA GLU A 119 18.46 2.30 -0.22
C GLU A 119 17.77 1.16 0.56
N ARG A 120 16.46 1.07 0.46
CA ARG A 120 15.63 -0.02 1.03
C ARG A 120 14.29 -0.09 0.32
N ASP A 121 13.59 -1.22 0.45
CA ASP A 121 12.27 -1.46 -0.17
C ASP A 121 11.15 -1.62 0.85
N SER A 122 11.46 -1.64 2.14
CA SER A 122 10.45 -1.73 3.20
C SER A 122 10.86 -0.96 4.45
N ALA A 123 9.86 -0.58 5.24
CA ALA A 123 10.01 -0.08 6.60
C ALA A 123 8.85 -0.59 7.45
N GLU A 124 9.10 -0.87 8.71
CA GLU A 124 8.13 -1.48 9.62
C GLU A 124 8.21 -0.81 10.98
N PHE A 125 7.04 -0.62 11.60
CA PHE A 125 6.94 -0.23 13.00
C PHE A 125 5.59 -0.61 13.58
N TRP A 126 5.47 -0.51 14.90
CA TRP A 126 4.24 -0.83 15.61
C TRP A 126 4.04 0.11 16.79
N LEU A 127 2.79 0.26 17.20
CA LEU A 127 2.43 1.11 18.31
C LEU A 127 1.17 0.59 19.03
N GLN A 128 0.98 1.05 20.26
CA GLN A 128 -0.27 0.86 20.98
C GLN A 128 -1.19 2.07 20.73
N SER A 129 -2.41 1.82 20.29
CA SER A 129 -3.41 2.87 20.07
C SER A 129 -4.79 2.39 20.47
N LYS A 130 -5.46 3.13 21.36
CA LYS A 130 -6.84 2.85 21.81
C LYS A 130 -7.05 1.39 22.28
N GLY A 131 -6.05 0.80 22.90
CA GLY A 131 -6.09 -0.59 23.38
C GLY A 131 -5.75 -1.65 22.33
N ALA A 132 -5.49 -1.27 21.10
CA ALA A 132 -5.09 -2.17 20.01
C ALA A 132 -3.57 -2.11 19.76
N PHE A 133 -3.00 -3.23 19.36
CA PHE A 133 -1.62 -3.30 18.87
C PHE A 133 -1.62 -3.12 17.35
N ILE A 134 -1.22 -1.93 16.90
CA ILE A 134 -1.21 -1.57 15.50
C ILE A 134 0.15 -1.86 14.90
N HIS A 135 0.17 -2.68 13.86
CA HIS A 135 1.32 -2.99 13.02
C HIS A 135 1.23 -2.21 11.72
N ILE A 136 2.31 -1.54 11.34
CA ILE A 136 2.36 -0.66 10.16
C ILE A 136 3.57 -1.03 9.34
N GLN A 137 3.37 -1.23 8.04
CA GLN A 137 4.42 -1.53 7.09
C GLN A 137 4.34 -0.56 5.91
N TYR A 138 5.50 -0.13 5.44
CA TYR A 138 5.67 0.61 4.20
C TYR A 138 6.46 -0.22 3.20
N PHE A 139 6.05 -0.15 1.95
CA PHE A 139 6.70 -0.85 0.84
C PHE A 139 6.94 0.10 -0.33
N ALA A 140 8.17 0.11 -0.86
CA ALA A 140 8.45 0.76 -2.13
C ALA A 140 7.85 -0.08 -3.26
N LEU A 141 6.93 0.49 -4.03
CA LEU A 141 6.42 -0.15 -5.23
C LEU A 141 7.28 0.27 -6.43
N ARG A 142 7.69 -0.72 -7.21
CA ARG A 142 8.52 -0.52 -8.40
C ARG A 142 7.89 -1.24 -9.60
N ASP A 143 8.15 -0.72 -10.80
CA ASP A 143 7.81 -1.43 -12.04
C ASP A 143 8.79 -2.58 -12.34
N ALA A 144 8.61 -3.21 -13.49
CA ALA A 144 9.45 -4.33 -13.93
C ALA A 144 10.91 -3.91 -14.20
N GLU A 145 11.12 -2.66 -14.53
CA GLU A 145 12.42 -2.05 -14.78
C GLU A 145 13.11 -1.55 -13.50
N GLY A 146 12.39 -1.62 -12.36
CA GLY A 146 12.87 -1.21 -11.03
C GLY A 146 12.63 0.26 -10.72
N ALA A 147 11.96 1.01 -11.58
CA ALA A 147 11.65 2.42 -11.32
C ALA A 147 10.61 2.55 -10.20
N TYR A 148 10.82 3.52 -9.30
CA TYR A 148 9.95 3.77 -8.17
C TYR A 148 8.61 4.37 -8.61
N LEU A 149 7.52 3.63 -8.36
CA LEU A 149 6.14 4.03 -8.65
C LEU A 149 5.49 4.80 -7.50
N GLY A 150 5.93 4.53 -6.28
CA GLY A 150 5.34 5.10 -5.08
C GLY A 150 5.51 4.21 -3.85
N THR A 151 4.87 4.60 -2.76
CA THR A 151 4.88 3.87 -1.48
C THR A 151 3.48 3.34 -1.16
N MET A 152 3.41 2.08 -0.79
CA MET A 152 2.22 1.47 -0.19
C MET A 152 2.41 1.41 1.33
N GLU A 153 1.44 1.93 2.07
CA GLU A 153 1.28 1.74 3.51
C GLU A 153 0.25 0.66 3.77
N VAL A 154 0.56 -0.27 4.65
CA VAL A 154 -0.37 -1.29 5.16
C VAL A 154 -0.42 -1.17 6.67
N SER A 155 -1.61 -0.95 7.25
CA SER A 155 -1.81 -0.89 8.69
C SER A 155 -2.80 -1.97 9.13
N GLN A 156 -2.48 -2.67 10.21
CA GLN A 156 -3.26 -3.78 10.73
C GLN A 156 -3.39 -3.72 12.26
N ASP A 157 -4.60 -4.00 12.77
CA ASP A 157 -4.73 -4.38 14.17
C ASP A 157 -4.26 -5.83 14.35
N ALA A 158 -3.08 -5.99 14.87
CA ALA A 158 -2.46 -7.28 15.10
C ALA A 158 -2.73 -7.84 16.51
N SER A 159 -3.64 -7.24 17.31
CA SER A 159 -3.92 -7.67 18.69
C SER A 159 -4.36 -9.13 18.75
N HIS A 160 -5.29 -9.52 17.85
CA HIS A 160 -5.77 -10.90 17.77
C HIS A 160 -4.64 -11.85 17.34
N ILE A 161 -3.89 -11.52 16.28
CA ILE A 161 -2.81 -12.36 15.77
C ILE A 161 -1.76 -12.61 16.86
N ARG A 162 -1.40 -11.59 17.64
CA ARG A 162 -0.46 -11.71 18.75
C ARG A 162 -0.94 -12.61 19.89
N SER A 163 -2.24 -12.83 20.03
CA SER A 163 -2.85 -13.67 21.07
C SER A 163 -3.00 -15.12 20.67
N LEU A 164 -2.74 -15.47 19.39
CA LEU A 164 -2.84 -16.84 18.92
C LEU A 164 -1.67 -17.66 19.44
N ASP A 165 -1.95 -18.92 19.79
CA ASP A 165 -0.97 -19.92 20.19
C ASP A 165 -1.33 -21.28 19.57
N GLY A 166 -0.31 -22.14 19.38
CA GLY A 166 -0.47 -23.45 18.79
C GLY A 166 -0.96 -23.42 17.35
N GLU A 167 -1.83 -24.37 16.99
CA GLU A 167 -2.40 -24.55 15.67
C GLU A 167 -3.93 -24.53 15.70
N LYS A 168 -4.55 -23.91 14.71
CA LYS A 168 -5.98 -24.07 14.40
C LYS A 168 -6.13 -24.45 12.93
N ARG A 169 -6.44 -25.71 12.66
CA ARG A 169 -6.67 -26.24 11.32
C ARG A 169 -8.14 -26.12 10.93
N LEU A 170 -8.41 -25.98 9.64
CA LEU A 170 -9.79 -25.91 9.11
C LEU A 170 -10.53 -27.25 9.26
N LEU A 171 -9.81 -28.37 9.27
CA LEU A 171 -10.29 -29.73 9.41
C LEU A 171 -9.49 -30.47 10.47
#